data_f5c2e239087236e0bb0262c1eea57c6e
#
_entry.id   f5c2e239087236e0bb0262c1eea57c6e
#
_cell.length_a   1.000
_cell.length_b   1.000
_cell.length_c   1.000
_cell.angle_alpha   90.00
_cell.angle_beta   90.00
_cell.angle_gamma   90.00
#
_symmetry.space_group_name_H-M   'P 1'
#
loop_
_entity.id
_entity.type
_entity.pdbx_description
1 polymer ?
#
loop_
_entity_poly.entity_id
_entity_poly.type
_entity_poly.pdbx_seq_one_letter_code
_entity_poly.pdbx_strand_id
1 'polypeptide(L)'
;MRTVTGATDRVVVVGAGLAGLSAALHLAGRGRQVTVVERGAHPGGRVGRADISGYRLDTGPTVLTMPDILDETFAAVGESTSSRLDLQPVLPAYRGLFADGSSIDVHPDAEAMTAAQTGARADTSIVVTAQRQRLLAAQVLPAKV
;
A
#
# COMPACT_ATOMS: atom_id res chain seq x y z
N MET A 1 -32.95 -2.36 8.35
CA MET A 1 -32.09 -2.03 7.18
C MET A 1 -32.90 -2.37 5.93
N ARG A 2 -33.13 -1.41 5.04
CA ARG A 2 -33.96 -1.62 3.84
C ARG A 2 -33.05 -2.12 2.72
N THR A 3 -33.25 -3.35 2.29
CA THR A 3 -32.52 -3.93 1.14
C THR A 3 -33.14 -3.42 -0.15
N VAL A 4 -32.34 -2.82 -1.02
CA VAL A 4 -32.75 -2.43 -2.37
C VAL A 4 -32.57 -3.67 -3.26
N THR A 5 -33.68 -4.25 -3.70
CA THR A 5 -33.68 -5.36 -4.65
C THR A 5 -33.82 -4.80 -6.06
N GLY A 6 -32.81 -5.06 -6.91
CA GLY A 6 -32.77 -4.63 -8.31
C GLY A 6 -31.39 -4.15 -8.72
N ALA A 7 -31.09 -4.23 -10.02
CA ALA A 7 -29.86 -3.69 -10.56
C ALA A 7 -29.94 -2.15 -10.56
N THR A 8 -29.17 -1.50 -9.69
CA THR A 8 -29.02 -0.04 -9.73
C THR A 8 -27.76 0.29 -10.50
N ASP A 9 -27.85 1.13 -11.53
CA ASP A 9 -26.67 1.60 -12.27
C ASP A 9 -25.87 2.65 -11.49
N ARG A 10 -26.49 3.22 -10.44
CA ARG A 10 -25.91 4.27 -9.61
C ARG A 10 -25.52 3.75 -8.25
N VAL A 11 -24.27 3.99 -7.86
CA VAL A 11 -23.73 3.59 -6.56
C VAL A 11 -23.07 4.80 -5.91
N VAL A 12 -23.34 5.00 -4.63
CA VAL A 12 -22.66 6.03 -3.83
C VAL A 12 -21.71 5.30 -2.85
N VAL A 13 -20.43 5.64 -2.95
CA VAL A 13 -19.40 5.18 -2.03
C VAL A 13 -19.13 6.29 -1.02
N VAL A 14 -19.32 6.00 0.25
CA VAL A 14 -19.10 6.96 1.34
C VAL A 14 -17.71 6.77 1.92
N GLY A 15 -16.87 7.78 1.77
CA GLY A 15 -15.47 7.81 2.18
C GLY A 15 -14.50 7.55 1.02
N ALA A 16 -13.59 8.49 0.79
CA ALA A 16 -12.53 8.42 -0.22
C ALA A 16 -11.19 7.98 0.37
N GLY A 17 -11.18 7.09 1.37
CA GLY A 17 -9.98 6.37 1.78
C GLY A 17 -9.64 5.25 0.78
N LEU A 18 -8.51 4.55 0.95
CA LEU A 18 -8.06 3.50 0.02
C LEU A 18 -9.15 2.46 -0.28
N ALA A 19 -9.85 1.98 0.76
CA ALA A 19 -10.91 0.98 0.59
C ALA A 19 -12.08 1.51 -0.25
N GLY A 20 -12.52 2.76 -0.01
CA GLY A 20 -13.59 3.39 -0.77
C GLY A 20 -13.20 3.65 -2.21
N LEU A 21 -11.98 4.13 -2.45
CA LEU A 21 -11.45 4.36 -3.80
C LEU A 21 -11.29 3.06 -4.57
N SER A 22 -10.76 1.99 -3.94
CA SER A 22 -10.66 0.67 -4.57
C SER A 22 -12.04 0.11 -4.93
N ALA A 23 -13.00 0.18 -4.00
CA ALA A 23 -14.37 -0.24 -4.27
C ALA A 23 -15.00 0.56 -5.43
N ALA A 24 -14.76 1.87 -5.48
CA ALA A 24 -15.26 2.73 -6.54
C ALA A 24 -14.69 2.34 -7.91
N LEU A 25 -13.39 2.06 -8.01
CA LEU A 25 -12.74 1.63 -9.24
C LEU A 25 -13.29 0.27 -9.72
N HIS A 26 -13.39 -0.72 -8.82
CA HIS A 26 -13.98 -2.01 -9.18
C HIS A 26 -15.45 -1.94 -9.61
N LEU A 27 -16.24 -1.06 -9.01
CA LEU A 27 -17.63 -0.84 -9.41
C LEU A 27 -17.73 -0.12 -10.77
N ALA A 28 -16.89 0.90 -10.98
CA ALA A 28 -16.82 1.61 -12.25
C ALA A 28 -16.37 0.70 -13.40
N GLY A 29 -15.37 -0.16 -13.16
CA GLY A 29 -14.90 -1.15 -14.13
C GLY A 29 -15.97 -2.19 -14.51
N ARG A 30 -16.99 -2.38 -13.65
CA ARG A 30 -18.18 -3.20 -13.94
C ARG A 30 -19.32 -2.41 -14.58
N GLY A 31 -19.06 -1.19 -15.05
CA GLY A 31 -20.03 -0.34 -15.74
C GLY A 31 -21.02 0.38 -14.83
N ARG A 32 -20.77 0.46 -13.52
CA ARG A 32 -21.62 1.19 -12.59
C ARG A 32 -21.30 2.68 -12.63
N GLN A 33 -22.33 3.52 -12.52
CA GLN A 33 -22.15 4.96 -12.28
C GLN A 33 -21.83 5.19 -10.81
N VAL A 34 -20.59 5.52 -10.51
CA VAL A 34 -20.12 5.64 -9.13
C VAL A 34 -19.94 7.10 -8.74
N THR A 35 -20.49 7.47 -7.60
CA THR A 35 -20.24 8.74 -6.93
C THR A 35 -19.53 8.46 -5.63
N VAL A 36 -18.35 9.05 -5.44
CA VAL A 36 -17.62 8.98 -4.16
C VAL A 36 -17.89 10.27 -3.39
N VAL A 37 -18.29 10.15 -2.13
CA VAL A 37 -18.49 11.28 -1.22
C VAL A 37 -17.49 11.21 -0.08
N GLU A 38 -16.81 12.32 0.18
CA GLU A 38 -15.80 12.44 1.23
C GLU A 38 -16.13 13.63 2.13
N ARG A 39 -16.03 13.45 3.43
CA ARG A 39 -16.26 14.52 4.40
C ARG A 39 -15.07 15.45 4.59
N GLY A 40 -13.88 14.95 4.33
CA GLY A 40 -12.63 15.71 4.42
C GLY A 40 -12.40 16.57 3.18
N ALA A 41 -11.49 17.54 3.29
CA ALA A 41 -11.13 18.41 2.18
C ALA A 41 -10.39 17.66 1.05
N HIS A 42 -9.77 16.52 1.37
CA HIS A 42 -8.96 15.75 0.43
C HIS A 42 -9.27 14.26 0.55
N PRO A 43 -9.20 13.50 -0.57
CA PRO A 43 -9.25 12.05 -0.54
C PRO A 43 -7.96 11.46 0.07
N GLY A 44 -7.99 10.17 0.40
CA GLY A 44 -6.85 9.41 0.91
C GLY A 44 -7.11 8.80 2.30
N GLY A 45 -7.96 9.39 3.12
CA GLY A 45 -8.27 8.90 4.45
C GLY A 45 -7.02 8.86 5.34
N ARG A 46 -6.61 7.66 5.79
CA ARG A 46 -5.39 7.48 6.61
C ARG A 46 -4.09 7.55 5.82
N VAL A 47 -4.13 7.49 4.49
CA VAL A 47 -2.99 7.76 3.61
C VAL A 47 -3.07 9.24 3.24
N GLY A 48 -2.67 10.06 4.18
CA GLY A 48 -2.78 11.51 4.08
C GLY A 48 -1.42 12.19 4.04
N ARG A 49 -1.47 13.49 3.77
CA ARG A 49 -0.32 14.36 3.79
C ARG A 49 -0.64 15.62 4.58
N ALA A 50 0.32 16.13 5.32
CA ALA A 50 0.26 17.43 5.95
C ALA A 50 1.35 18.35 5.39
N ASP A 51 0.96 19.59 5.11
CA ASP A 51 1.89 20.67 4.76
C ASP A 51 2.06 21.55 6.01
N ILE A 52 3.22 21.50 6.63
CA ILE A 52 3.52 22.23 7.88
C ILE A 52 4.76 23.09 7.65
N SER A 53 4.59 24.40 7.71
CA SER A 53 5.69 25.38 7.57
C SER A 53 6.58 25.16 6.33
N GLY A 54 5.97 24.78 5.20
CA GLY A 54 6.66 24.49 3.94
C GLY A 54 7.24 23.08 3.81
N TYR A 55 7.09 22.25 4.83
CA TYR A 55 7.46 20.85 4.77
C TYR A 55 6.25 19.99 4.41
N ARG A 56 6.45 19.02 3.51
CA ARG A 56 5.46 18.01 3.16
C ARG A 56 5.75 16.73 3.91
N LEU A 57 4.83 16.34 4.76
CA LEU A 57 4.96 15.15 5.60
C LEU A 57 3.82 14.17 5.28
N ASP A 58 4.18 12.91 5.07
CA ASP A 58 3.19 11.85 5.02
C ASP A 58 2.67 11.59 6.44
N THR A 59 1.34 11.55 6.59
CA THR A 59 0.67 11.34 7.88
C THR A 59 0.17 9.90 8.05
N GLY A 60 0.54 9.03 7.14
CA GLY A 60 0.12 7.64 7.09
C GLY A 60 1.25 6.70 6.66
N PRO A 61 0.90 5.51 6.13
CA PRO A 61 1.87 4.56 5.62
C PRO A 61 2.72 5.16 4.51
N THR A 62 4.03 4.98 4.58
CA THR A 62 5.00 5.46 3.59
C THR A 62 5.55 4.33 2.73
N VAL A 63 5.20 3.09 3.05
CA VAL A 63 5.68 1.89 2.37
C VAL A 63 4.49 1.10 1.83
N LEU A 64 4.55 0.74 0.56
CA LEU A 64 3.58 -0.14 -0.09
C LEU A 64 4.11 -1.57 -0.06
N THR A 65 3.37 -2.47 0.60
CA THR A 65 3.78 -3.88 0.79
C THR A 65 3.14 -4.85 -0.20
N MET A 66 2.07 -4.46 -0.86
CA MET A 66 1.30 -5.33 -1.76
C MET A 66 0.94 -4.60 -3.06
N PRO A 67 1.91 -4.37 -3.96
CA PRO A 67 1.66 -3.67 -5.22
C PRO A 67 0.69 -4.43 -6.14
N ASP A 68 0.67 -5.76 -6.07
CA ASP A 68 -0.22 -6.61 -6.88
C ASP A 68 -1.72 -6.26 -6.68
N ILE A 69 -2.11 -5.84 -5.46
CA ILE A 69 -3.48 -5.38 -5.17
C ILE A 69 -3.81 -4.06 -5.87
N LEU A 70 -2.82 -3.18 -6.02
CA LEU A 70 -2.98 -1.97 -6.82
C LEU A 70 -3.11 -2.30 -8.31
N ASP A 71 -2.30 -3.24 -8.81
CA ASP A 71 -2.38 -3.70 -10.20
C ASP A 71 -3.77 -4.22 -10.52
N GLU A 72 -4.34 -5.08 -9.67
CA GLU A 72 -5.71 -5.56 -9.82
C GLU A 72 -6.74 -4.42 -9.81
N THR A 73 -6.55 -3.45 -8.91
CA THR A 73 -7.46 -2.31 -8.76
C THR A 73 -7.44 -1.41 -9.98
N PHE A 74 -6.26 -1.08 -10.52
CA PHE A 74 -6.15 -0.27 -11.74
C PHE A 74 -6.61 -1.04 -12.99
N ALA A 75 -6.30 -2.33 -13.07
CA ALA A 75 -6.73 -3.20 -14.17
C ALA A 75 -8.27 -3.26 -14.26
N ALA A 76 -8.99 -3.15 -13.15
CA ALA A 76 -10.45 -3.13 -13.15
C ALA A 76 -11.04 -2.01 -14.03
N VAL A 77 -10.33 -0.92 -14.24
CA VAL A 77 -10.73 0.21 -15.10
C VAL A 77 -9.90 0.33 -16.37
N GLY A 78 -9.12 -0.71 -16.72
CA GLY A 78 -8.28 -0.73 -17.93
C GLY A 78 -6.99 0.07 -17.82
N GLU A 79 -6.56 0.41 -16.62
CA GLU A 79 -5.33 1.13 -16.33
C GLU A 79 -4.26 0.20 -15.76
N SER A 80 -3.01 0.68 -15.70
CA SER A 80 -1.92 -0.01 -15.03
C SER A 80 -1.32 0.83 -13.91
N THR A 81 -0.79 0.18 -12.88
CA THR A 81 -0.10 0.87 -11.80
C THR A 81 1.09 1.68 -12.33
N SER A 82 1.87 1.10 -13.25
CA SER A 82 3.04 1.74 -13.83
C SER A 82 2.73 2.98 -14.68
N SER A 83 1.49 3.10 -15.20
CA SER A 83 1.07 4.31 -15.91
C SER A 83 0.72 5.48 -14.98
N ARG A 84 0.50 5.18 -13.69
CA ARG A 84 0.00 6.14 -12.69
C ARG A 84 0.97 6.42 -11.56
N LEU A 85 1.81 5.44 -11.22
CA LEU A 85 2.72 5.49 -10.08
C LEU A 85 4.13 5.06 -10.50
N ASP A 86 5.12 5.80 -10.04
CA ASP A 86 6.54 5.38 -10.11
C ASP A 86 6.88 4.70 -8.77
N LEU A 87 6.88 3.36 -8.78
CA LEU A 87 7.18 2.57 -7.61
C LEU A 87 8.64 2.13 -7.62
N GLN A 88 9.37 2.49 -6.57
CA GLN A 88 10.76 2.12 -6.41
C GLN A 88 10.89 1.07 -5.30
N PRO A 89 11.58 -0.06 -5.54
CA PRO A 89 11.86 -1.02 -4.49
C PRO A 89 12.76 -0.42 -3.43
N VAL A 90 12.45 -0.67 -2.15
CA VAL A 90 13.27 -0.25 -1.01
C VAL A 90 14.02 -1.46 -0.49
N LEU A 91 15.37 -1.38 -0.53
CA LEU A 91 16.23 -2.47 -0.06
C LEU A 91 17.30 -1.92 0.93
N PRO A 92 17.41 -2.52 2.11
CA PRO A 92 16.52 -3.53 2.67
C PRO A 92 15.12 -2.95 2.94
N ALA A 93 14.09 -3.82 2.98
CA ALA A 93 12.72 -3.39 3.29
C ALA A 93 12.62 -2.79 4.70
N TYR A 94 13.31 -3.40 5.65
CA TYR A 94 13.44 -2.94 7.03
C TYR A 94 14.83 -3.25 7.57
N ARG A 95 15.30 -2.41 8.49
CA ARG A 95 16.48 -2.69 9.32
C ARG A 95 16.08 -2.68 10.79
N GLY A 96 16.20 -3.82 11.45
CA GLY A 96 16.10 -3.93 12.90
C GLY A 96 17.44 -3.59 13.55
N LEU A 97 17.43 -2.71 14.55
CA LEU A 97 18.58 -2.39 15.38
C LEU A 97 18.31 -2.85 16.82
N PHE A 98 19.20 -3.59 17.39
CA PHE A 98 19.05 -4.14 18.74
C PHE A 98 19.94 -3.41 19.75
N ALA A 99 19.58 -3.48 21.03
CA ALA A 99 20.30 -2.77 22.10
C ALA A 99 21.74 -3.24 22.29
N ASP A 100 22.09 -4.46 21.86
CA ASP A 100 23.45 -5.00 21.88
C ASP A 100 24.33 -4.53 20.70
N GLY A 101 23.77 -3.65 19.85
CA GLY A 101 24.43 -3.13 18.66
C GLY A 101 24.32 -4.04 17.44
N SER A 102 23.68 -5.20 17.55
CA SER A 102 23.41 -6.05 16.39
C SER A 102 22.32 -5.47 15.51
N SER A 103 22.26 -5.89 14.26
CA SER A 103 21.22 -5.46 13.33
C SER A 103 20.82 -6.60 12.40
N ILE A 104 19.60 -6.55 11.91
CA ILE A 104 19.09 -7.45 10.89
C ILE A 104 18.43 -6.67 9.75
N ASP A 105 18.78 -7.00 8.53
CA ASP A 105 18.15 -6.48 7.34
C ASP A 105 17.08 -7.45 6.87
N VAL A 106 15.86 -6.96 6.72
CA VAL A 106 14.74 -7.73 6.18
C VAL A 106 14.63 -7.47 4.69
N HIS A 107 14.75 -8.52 3.91
CA HIS A 107 14.65 -8.49 2.46
C HIS A 107 13.34 -9.14 1.99
N PRO A 108 12.76 -8.69 0.89
CA PRO A 108 11.56 -9.30 0.30
C PRO A 108 11.85 -10.68 -0.32
N ASP A 109 13.10 -10.95 -0.65
CA ASP A 109 13.56 -12.19 -1.22
C ASP A 109 14.01 -13.18 -0.14
N ALA A 110 13.59 -14.46 -0.24
CA ALA A 110 13.88 -15.48 0.76
C ALA A 110 15.37 -15.88 0.80
N GLU A 111 16.08 -15.86 -0.33
CA GLU A 111 17.51 -16.18 -0.37
C GLU A 111 18.33 -15.06 0.26
N ALA A 112 18.03 -13.81 -0.08
CA ALA A 112 18.66 -12.64 0.54
C ALA A 112 18.37 -12.58 2.04
N MET A 113 17.16 -12.95 2.47
CA MET A 113 16.81 -13.03 3.88
C MET A 113 17.58 -14.11 4.62
N THR A 114 17.78 -15.28 4.02
CA THR A 114 18.57 -16.37 4.59
C THR A 114 20.04 -15.97 4.74
N ALA A 115 20.62 -15.30 3.74
CA ALA A 115 21.98 -14.79 3.79
C ALA A 115 22.16 -13.74 4.91
N ALA A 116 21.20 -12.84 5.08
CA ALA A 116 21.21 -11.83 6.12
C ALA A 116 21.17 -12.45 7.54
N GLN A 117 20.43 -13.55 7.72
CA GLN A 117 20.34 -14.28 8.99
C GLN A 117 21.63 -15.04 9.33
N THR A 118 22.36 -15.52 8.34
CA THR A 118 23.60 -16.29 8.55
C THR A 118 24.72 -15.43 9.15
N GLY A 119 24.69 -14.12 8.96
CA GLY A 119 25.62 -13.16 9.56
C GLY A 119 25.22 -12.69 10.97
N ALA A 120 24.00 -12.92 11.40
CA ALA A 120 23.52 -12.57 12.74
C ALA A 120 23.87 -13.69 13.72
N ARG A 121 24.34 -13.32 14.92
CA ARG A 121 24.69 -14.30 15.99
C ARG A 121 23.54 -15.27 16.22
N ALA A 122 23.88 -16.56 16.30
CA ALA A 122 22.97 -17.72 16.38
C ALA A 122 21.99 -17.76 17.58
N ASP A 123 21.94 -16.73 18.40
CA ASP A 123 21.15 -16.69 19.64
C ASP A 123 19.80 -15.95 19.50
N THR A 124 19.52 -15.42 18.33
CA THR A 124 18.24 -14.77 18.06
C THR A 124 17.45 -15.66 17.09
N SER A 125 16.77 -16.67 17.65
CA SER A 125 15.81 -17.48 16.89
C SER A 125 14.57 -16.66 16.54
N ILE A 126 14.68 -15.74 15.59
CA ILE A 126 13.53 -15.17 14.93
C ILE A 126 13.11 -16.21 13.90
N VAL A 127 12.15 -17.05 14.27
CA VAL A 127 11.45 -17.90 13.31
C VAL A 127 10.62 -16.98 12.42
N VAL A 128 11.21 -16.49 11.35
CA VAL A 128 10.46 -15.88 10.26
C VAL A 128 9.78 -17.04 9.54
N THR A 129 8.57 -17.35 9.94
CA THR A 129 7.72 -18.23 9.15
C THR A 129 7.51 -17.48 7.83
N ALA A 130 8.22 -17.93 6.80
CA ALA A 130 8.04 -17.44 5.45
C ALA A 130 6.64 -17.84 4.96
N GLN A 131 5.62 -17.13 5.42
CA GLN A 131 4.37 -17.07 4.69
C GLN A 131 4.70 -16.41 3.36
N ARG A 132 4.23 -17.03 2.28
CA ARG A 132 4.36 -16.62 0.87
C ARG A 132 3.76 -15.22 0.58
N GLN A 133 4.05 -14.24 1.40
CA GLN A 133 3.76 -12.86 1.11
C GLN A 133 5.05 -12.24 0.58
N ARG A 134 5.08 -11.99 -0.74
CA ARG A 134 6.07 -11.12 -1.36
C ARG A 134 5.92 -9.75 -0.70
N LEU A 135 6.67 -9.49 0.33
CA LEU A 135 6.83 -8.15 0.90
C LEU A 135 7.67 -7.33 -0.09
N LEU A 136 7.02 -6.79 -1.10
CA LEU A 136 7.60 -5.73 -1.91
C LEU A 136 7.35 -4.43 -1.15
N ALA A 137 8.34 -3.96 -0.42
CA ALA A 137 8.32 -2.61 0.08
C ALA A 137 8.61 -1.67 -1.11
N ALA A 138 7.66 -0.82 -1.45
CA ALA A 138 7.83 0.19 -2.47
C ALA A 138 7.54 1.57 -1.89
N GLN A 139 8.41 2.51 -2.15
CA GLN A 139 8.19 3.92 -1.80
C GLN A 139 7.54 4.63 -2.99
N VAL A 140 6.42 5.29 -2.74
CA VAL A 140 5.80 6.17 -3.73
C VAL A 140 6.55 7.50 -3.71
N LEU A 141 7.30 7.75 -4.77
CA LEU A 141 7.93 9.06 -4.94
C LEU A 141 6.88 10.09 -5.37
N PRO A 142 6.89 11.32 -4.84
CA PRO A 142 5.98 12.36 -5.30
C PRO A 142 6.23 12.63 -6.78
N ALA A 143 5.16 12.65 -7.57
CA ALA A 143 5.24 13.08 -8.96
C ALA A 143 5.90 14.46 -9.02
N LYS A 144 6.92 14.60 -9.86
CA LYS A 144 7.47 15.92 -10.19
C LYS A 144 6.37 16.71 -10.91
N VAL A 145 5.96 17.81 -10.32
CA VAL A 145 5.11 18.81 -10.96
C VAL A 145 5.92 19.57 -12.01
#